data_aba83cb3cf068860b64d7e3b1953d34a
#
_entry.id   aba83cb3cf068860b64d7e3b1953d34a
#
_cell.length_a   1.000
_cell.length_b   1.000
_cell.length_c   1.000
_cell.angle_alpha   90.00
_cell.angle_beta   90.00
_cell.angle_gamma   90.00
#
_symmetry.space_group_name_H-M   'P 1'
#
loop_
_entity.id
_entity.type
_entity.pdbx_description
1 polymer ?
#
loop_
_entity_poly.entity_id
_entity_poly.type
_entity_poly.pdbx_seq_one_letter_code
_entity_poly.pdbx_strand_id
1 'polypeptide(L)'
;FKGIEPAIKAANDASREHPCRILVLADDKGGSKKAARLDAQIRVGGDAGASEVIVLRAYGEAASDPQGLVTGLLLPDAPVVAWWPNEAPAKAATSAVGQIATRRITDAAAQPDPHAYLRHLAKTYEPGDSDFAWTRLTLWRAQLAAILDQPPFDAVVGVEVTGAVDSPSTDLLAAWLELKLKVKVKMIRTARGKAVSGIRGVKLIRKSGDIEIVRNVPDVATLIPVSYTHLTL
;
A
#
# COMPACT_ATOMS: atom_id res chain seq x y z
N PHE A 1 -5.65 17.88 -12.72
CA PHE A 1 -4.44 17.10 -12.39
C PHE A 1 -3.97 17.29 -10.93
N LYS A 2 -4.91 17.48 -9.99
CA LYS A 2 -4.60 17.52 -8.55
C LYS A 2 -4.10 16.12 -8.12
N GLY A 3 -2.94 16.08 -7.45
CA GLY A 3 -2.38 14.84 -6.89
C GLY A 3 -1.24 14.18 -7.68
N ILE A 4 -0.85 14.71 -8.84
CA ILE A 4 0.27 14.16 -9.62
C ILE A 4 1.61 14.37 -8.92
N GLU A 5 1.88 15.57 -8.39
CA GLU A 5 3.18 15.90 -7.81
C GLU A 5 3.58 15.05 -6.60
N PRO A 6 2.67 14.74 -5.63
CA PRO A 6 3.01 13.80 -4.56
C PRO A 6 3.35 12.40 -5.06
N ALA A 7 2.66 11.92 -6.10
CA ALA A 7 2.95 10.63 -6.70
C ALA A 7 4.30 10.62 -7.43
N ILE A 8 4.61 11.67 -8.19
CA ILE A 8 5.93 11.84 -8.83
C ILE A 8 7.03 11.86 -7.77
N LYS A 9 6.84 12.63 -6.69
CA LYS A 9 7.81 12.67 -5.59
C LYS A 9 8.05 11.29 -4.99
N ALA A 10 6.99 10.54 -4.68
CA ALA A 10 7.12 9.19 -4.13
C ALA A 10 7.83 8.22 -5.09
N ALA A 11 7.52 8.29 -6.39
CA ALA A 11 8.19 7.49 -7.41
C ALA A 11 9.68 7.88 -7.55
N ASN A 12 10.01 9.17 -7.49
CA ASN A 12 11.38 9.65 -7.50
C ASN A 12 12.17 9.21 -6.26
N ASP A 13 11.55 9.24 -5.09
CA ASP A 13 12.20 8.76 -3.86
C ASP A 13 12.52 7.26 -3.96
N ALA A 14 11.61 6.46 -4.51
CA ALA A 14 11.83 5.04 -4.77
C ALA A 14 12.91 4.80 -5.85
N SER A 15 13.02 5.67 -6.84
CA SER A 15 13.98 5.54 -7.94
C SER A 15 15.44 5.74 -7.52
N ARG A 16 15.70 6.29 -6.36
CA ARG A 16 17.06 6.39 -5.79
C ARG A 16 17.63 5.02 -5.43
N GLU A 17 16.77 4.12 -4.97
CA GLU A 17 17.15 2.73 -4.65
C GLU A 17 17.02 1.82 -5.88
N HIS A 18 16.08 2.12 -6.77
CA HIS A 18 15.76 1.33 -7.95
C HIS A 18 15.66 2.23 -9.18
N PRO A 19 16.78 2.57 -9.85
CA PRO A 19 16.78 3.43 -11.02
C PRO A 19 15.82 2.94 -12.10
N CYS A 20 14.92 3.83 -12.55
CA CYS A 20 13.86 3.49 -13.50
C CYS A 20 13.45 4.71 -14.34
N ARG A 21 12.81 4.50 -15.49
CA ARG A 21 12.08 5.56 -16.18
C ARG A 21 10.68 5.66 -15.58
N ILE A 22 10.26 6.86 -15.23
CA ILE A 22 8.94 7.14 -14.66
C ILE A 22 8.06 7.75 -15.75
N LEU A 23 6.99 7.03 -16.13
CA LEU A 23 5.98 7.53 -17.05
C LEU A 23 4.73 7.88 -16.23
N VAL A 24 4.33 9.14 -16.24
CA VAL A 24 3.14 9.63 -15.56
C VAL A 24 2.05 9.86 -16.59
N LEU A 25 1.00 9.07 -16.50
CA LEU A 25 -0.18 9.20 -17.33
C LEU A 25 -1.27 9.94 -16.56
N ALA A 26 -1.63 11.11 -17.02
CA ALA A 26 -2.71 11.90 -16.45
C ALA A 26 -3.78 12.12 -17.52
N ASP A 27 -4.95 11.57 -17.30
CA ASP A 27 -6.10 11.80 -18.15
C ASP A 27 -6.98 12.93 -17.59
N ASP A 28 -7.54 13.72 -18.48
CA ASP A 28 -8.62 14.64 -18.12
C ASP A 28 -9.95 13.90 -18.28
N LYS A 29 -10.49 13.41 -17.16
CA LYS A 29 -11.82 12.76 -17.11
C LYS A 29 -12.97 13.66 -17.59
N GLY A 30 -12.68 14.86 -18.11
CA GLY A 30 -13.66 15.82 -18.66
C GLY A 30 -14.39 15.37 -19.93
N GLY A 31 -14.16 14.14 -20.37
CA GLY A 31 -14.89 13.44 -21.41
C GLY A 31 -14.52 13.83 -22.84
N SER A 32 -15.05 13.06 -23.80
CA SER A 32 -14.86 13.16 -25.25
C SER A 32 -15.28 14.49 -25.91
N LYS A 33 -15.78 15.46 -25.13
CA LYS A 33 -16.21 16.79 -25.62
C LYS A 33 -15.05 17.77 -25.84
N LYS A 34 -13.85 17.46 -25.35
CA LYS A 34 -12.67 18.30 -25.58
C LYS A 34 -11.94 17.86 -26.83
N ALA A 35 -11.29 18.81 -27.53
CA ALA A 35 -10.43 18.51 -28.66
C ALA A 35 -9.33 17.54 -28.26
N ALA A 36 -9.02 16.57 -29.11
CA ALA A 36 -7.92 15.65 -28.92
C ALA A 36 -6.61 16.41 -28.79
N ARG A 37 -5.91 16.29 -27.66
CA ARG A 37 -4.64 16.95 -27.39
C ARG A 37 -3.79 16.10 -26.45
N LEU A 38 -2.49 16.09 -26.69
CA LEU A 38 -1.50 15.51 -25.81
C LEU A 38 -0.45 16.56 -25.45
N ASP A 39 -0.31 16.84 -24.17
CA ASP A 39 0.79 17.67 -23.64
C ASP A 39 1.81 16.73 -22.99
N ALA A 40 3.08 16.90 -23.34
CA ALA A 40 4.17 16.11 -22.77
C ALA A 40 5.17 17.03 -22.08
N GLN A 41 5.70 16.58 -20.95
CA GLN A 41 6.77 17.25 -20.20
C GLN A 41 7.82 16.23 -19.81
N ILE A 42 9.08 16.50 -20.14
CA ILE A 42 10.22 15.68 -19.71
C ILE A 42 10.94 16.42 -18.61
N ARG A 43 11.20 15.75 -17.50
CA ARG A 43 11.99 16.25 -16.37
C ARG A 43 13.23 15.39 -16.23
N VAL A 44 14.41 16.02 -16.21
CA VAL A 44 15.71 15.35 -16.11
C VAL A 44 16.60 16.11 -15.11
N GLY A 45 17.45 15.39 -14.40
CA GLY A 45 18.40 15.96 -13.42
C GLY A 45 17.72 16.51 -12.17
N GLY A 46 18.47 17.15 -11.28
CA GLY A 46 18.06 17.84 -10.05
C GLY A 46 16.74 17.38 -9.39
N ASP A 47 15.64 17.94 -9.84
CA ASP A 47 14.30 17.64 -9.29
C ASP A 47 13.73 16.26 -9.71
N ALA A 48 14.29 15.63 -10.74
CA ALA A 48 13.88 14.30 -11.21
C ALA A 48 14.62 13.14 -10.49
N GLY A 49 15.54 13.47 -9.55
CA GLY A 49 16.33 12.44 -8.87
C GLY A 49 17.29 11.71 -9.83
N ALA A 50 17.43 10.40 -9.67
CA ALA A 50 18.25 9.54 -10.55
C ALA A 50 17.52 9.11 -11.83
N SER A 51 16.23 9.44 -11.97
CA SER A 51 15.36 8.94 -13.02
C SER A 51 14.93 10.03 -14.00
N GLU A 52 14.61 9.62 -15.21
CA GLU A 52 13.89 10.45 -16.18
C GLU A 52 12.38 10.35 -15.88
N VAL A 53 11.71 11.50 -15.77
CA VAL A 53 10.25 11.56 -15.56
C VAL A 53 9.59 12.15 -16.79
N ILE A 54 8.71 11.39 -17.42
CA ILE A 54 7.93 11.82 -18.58
C ILE A 54 6.46 11.92 -18.13
N VAL A 55 5.91 13.13 -18.17
CA VAL A 55 4.53 13.40 -17.82
C VAL A 55 3.73 13.61 -19.10
N LEU A 56 2.73 12.74 -19.31
CA LEU A 56 1.80 12.79 -20.42
C LEU A 56 0.43 13.22 -19.92
N ARG A 57 -0.12 14.31 -20.46
CA ARG A 57 -1.47 14.79 -20.16
C ARG A 57 -2.32 14.65 -21.42
N ALA A 58 -3.18 13.65 -21.43
CA ALA A 58 -4.05 13.34 -22.56
C ALA A 58 -5.45 13.94 -22.36
N TYR A 59 -6.01 14.50 -23.43
CA TYR A 59 -7.31 15.16 -23.44
C TYR A 59 -8.17 14.62 -24.59
N GLY A 60 -9.49 14.56 -24.38
CA GLY A 60 -10.44 14.12 -25.38
C GLY A 60 -10.12 12.72 -25.90
N GLU A 61 -10.16 12.53 -27.22
CA GLU A 61 -9.90 11.24 -27.85
C GLU A 61 -8.47 10.73 -27.63
N ALA A 62 -7.49 11.63 -27.43
CA ALA A 62 -6.12 11.22 -27.11
C ALA A 62 -6.01 10.44 -25.78
N ALA A 63 -6.97 10.56 -24.88
CA ALA A 63 -7.02 9.81 -23.62
C ALA A 63 -7.62 8.40 -23.77
N SER A 64 -8.13 8.02 -24.94
CA SER A 64 -8.83 6.75 -25.16
C SER A 64 -7.90 5.55 -25.27
N ASP A 65 -6.62 5.76 -25.64
CA ASP A 65 -5.61 4.71 -25.77
C ASP A 65 -4.41 4.95 -24.84
N PRO A 66 -4.56 4.74 -23.54
CA PRO A 66 -3.46 4.94 -22.59
C PRO A 66 -2.29 3.96 -22.80
N GLN A 67 -2.54 2.79 -23.36
CA GLN A 67 -1.49 1.81 -23.69
C GLN A 67 -0.63 2.32 -24.84
N GLY A 68 -1.24 2.78 -25.94
CA GLY A 68 -0.53 3.33 -27.09
C GLY A 68 0.34 4.53 -26.72
N LEU A 69 -0.13 5.39 -25.79
CA LEU A 69 0.64 6.54 -25.31
C LEU A 69 1.95 6.17 -24.63
N VAL A 70 2.02 5.03 -23.93
CA VAL A 70 3.22 4.66 -23.17
C VAL A 70 4.10 3.64 -23.87
N THR A 71 3.55 2.79 -24.75
CA THR A 71 4.27 1.66 -25.35
C THR A 71 5.57 2.10 -26.05
N GLY A 72 5.53 3.19 -26.81
CA GLY A 72 6.71 3.72 -27.50
C GLY A 72 7.77 4.35 -26.59
N LEU A 73 7.46 4.53 -25.29
CA LEU A 73 8.35 5.13 -24.29
C LEU A 73 8.93 4.09 -23.34
N LEU A 74 8.45 2.85 -23.39
CA LEU A 74 8.96 1.78 -22.54
C LEU A 74 10.40 1.42 -22.95
N LEU A 75 11.19 1.05 -21.95
CA LEU A 75 12.54 0.53 -22.18
C LEU A 75 12.44 -0.92 -22.64
N PRO A 76 13.16 -1.32 -23.70
CA PRO A 76 13.24 -2.71 -24.12
C PRO A 76 13.73 -3.59 -22.95
N ASP A 77 13.13 -4.77 -22.82
CA ASP A 77 13.50 -5.80 -21.83
C ASP A 77 13.45 -5.36 -20.35
N ALA A 78 12.97 -4.15 -20.05
CA ALA A 78 12.76 -3.70 -18.68
C ALA A 78 11.39 -4.15 -18.14
N PRO A 79 11.31 -4.61 -16.87
CA PRO A 79 10.04 -4.92 -16.26
C PRO A 79 9.18 -3.66 -16.10
N VAL A 80 7.91 -3.76 -16.45
CA VAL A 80 6.95 -2.66 -16.34
C VAL A 80 6.17 -2.79 -15.04
N VAL A 81 6.14 -1.71 -14.24
CA VAL A 81 5.32 -1.60 -13.03
C VAL A 81 4.26 -0.53 -13.27
N ALA A 82 3.01 -0.90 -13.21
CA ALA A 82 1.89 0.03 -13.23
C ALA A 82 1.44 0.35 -11.80
N TRP A 83 1.34 1.62 -11.46
CA TRP A 83 0.89 2.07 -10.15
C TRP A 83 -0.24 3.09 -10.26
N TRP A 84 -1.31 2.85 -9.52
CA TRP A 84 -2.45 3.75 -9.38
C TRP A 84 -2.46 4.34 -7.95
N PRO A 85 -1.93 5.56 -7.76
CA PRO A 85 -1.82 6.18 -6.44
C PRO A 85 -3.17 6.63 -5.85
N ASN A 86 -4.17 6.81 -6.70
CA ASN A 86 -5.51 7.25 -6.33
C ASN A 86 -6.54 6.21 -6.78
N GLU A 87 -7.55 6.64 -7.55
CA GLU A 87 -8.53 5.70 -8.11
C GLU A 87 -7.86 4.66 -9.01
N ALA A 88 -8.07 3.41 -8.69
CA ALA A 88 -7.59 2.30 -9.49
C ALA A 88 -8.72 1.74 -10.37
N PRO A 89 -8.39 1.09 -11.50
CA PRO A 89 -9.39 0.43 -12.33
C PRO A 89 -10.07 -0.72 -11.58
N ALA A 90 -11.29 -1.06 -11.94
CA ALA A 90 -12.05 -2.13 -11.31
C ALA A 90 -11.30 -3.47 -11.32
N LYS A 91 -10.57 -3.78 -12.38
CA LYS A 91 -9.65 -4.92 -12.46
C LYS A 91 -8.33 -4.45 -13.07
N ALA A 92 -7.29 -4.32 -12.23
CA ALA A 92 -6.00 -3.80 -12.64
C ALA A 92 -5.39 -4.61 -13.79
N ALA A 93 -5.43 -5.93 -13.71
CA ALA A 93 -4.83 -6.85 -14.69
C ALA A 93 -5.41 -6.73 -16.11
N THR A 94 -6.69 -6.35 -16.24
CA THR A 94 -7.36 -6.22 -17.55
C THR A 94 -7.44 -4.78 -18.04
N SER A 95 -6.95 -3.82 -17.28
CA SER A 95 -6.84 -2.43 -17.73
C SER A 95 -5.78 -2.29 -18.83
N ALA A 96 -5.91 -1.29 -19.70
CA ALA A 96 -5.00 -1.11 -20.83
C ALA A 96 -3.52 -1.06 -20.41
N VAL A 97 -3.19 -0.29 -19.36
CA VAL A 97 -1.82 -0.23 -18.82
C VAL A 97 -1.46 -1.47 -18.01
N GLY A 98 -2.45 -2.08 -17.34
CA GLY A 98 -2.24 -3.28 -16.54
C GLY A 98 -1.87 -4.52 -17.34
N GLN A 99 -2.33 -4.62 -18.59
CA GLN A 99 -2.02 -5.75 -19.49
C GLN A 99 -0.55 -5.79 -19.91
N ILE A 100 0.11 -4.64 -20.01
CA ILE A 100 1.53 -4.55 -20.36
C ILE A 100 2.45 -4.57 -19.14
N ALA A 101 1.88 -4.51 -17.94
CA ALA A 101 2.64 -4.46 -16.69
C ALA A 101 2.90 -5.86 -16.14
N THR A 102 4.14 -6.13 -15.75
CA THR A 102 4.53 -7.33 -14.99
C THR A 102 4.10 -7.26 -13.52
N ARG A 103 4.02 -6.04 -12.98
CA ARG A 103 3.53 -5.75 -11.62
C ARG A 103 2.52 -4.63 -11.66
N ARG A 104 1.46 -4.76 -10.89
CA ARG A 104 0.37 -3.79 -10.76
C ARG A 104 0.18 -3.46 -9.29
N ILE A 105 0.26 -2.18 -8.97
CA ILE A 105 0.20 -1.68 -7.59
C ILE A 105 -1.01 -0.78 -7.44
N THR A 106 -1.87 -1.13 -6.49
CA THR A 106 -3.02 -0.32 -6.07
C THR A 106 -2.85 0.17 -4.62
N ASP A 107 -3.72 1.04 -4.17
CA ASP A 107 -3.82 1.44 -2.77
C ASP A 107 -5.27 1.46 -2.31
N ALA A 108 -5.67 0.43 -1.60
CA ALA A 108 -7.02 0.33 -1.05
C ALA A 108 -7.33 1.47 -0.08
N ALA A 109 -6.32 1.98 0.64
CA ALA A 109 -6.52 3.11 1.57
C ALA A 109 -6.84 4.44 0.86
N ALA A 110 -6.50 4.57 -0.41
CA ALA A 110 -6.78 5.75 -1.22
C ALA A 110 -8.15 5.70 -1.91
N GLN A 111 -8.88 4.59 -1.80
CA GLN A 111 -10.20 4.45 -2.43
C GLN A 111 -11.31 5.07 -1.57
N PRO A 112 -12.44 5.48 -2.18
CA PRO A 112 -13.58 6.04 -1.45
C PRO A 112 -14.13 5.12 -0.35
N ASP A 113 -14.19 3.81 -0.60
CA ASP A 113 -14.49 2.77 0.40
C ASP A 113 -13.34 1.76 0.43
N PRO A 114 -12.38 1.93 1.36
CA PRO A 114 -11.21 1.06 1.48
C PRO A 114 -11.55 -0.41 1.70
N HIS A 115 -12.56 -0.69 2.50
CA HIS A 115 -12.94 -2.07 2.84
C HIS A 115 -13.69 -2.76 1.70
N ALA A 116 -14.58 -2.05 1.02
CA ALA A 116 -15.25 -2.59 -0.18
C ALA A 116 -14.22 -2.88 -1.27
N TYR A 117 -13.26 -1.98 -1.46
CA TYR A 117 -12.20 -2.17 -2.44
C TYR A 117 -11.29 -3.36 -2.09
N LEU A 118 -10.91 -3.51 -0.83
CA LEU A 118 -10.13 -4.68 -0.39
C LEU A 118 -10.87 -6.01 -0.65
N ARG A 119 -12.18 -6.06 -0.36
CA ARG A 119 -13.02 -7.23 -0.69
C ARG A 119 -13.13 -7.47 -2.19
N HIS A 120 -13.12 -6.40 -2.98
CA HIS A 120 -13.11 -6.48 -4.43
C HIS A 120 -11.78 -7.06 -4.94
N LEU A 121 -10.65 -6.56 -4.45
CA LEU A 121 -9.31 -7.09 -4.79
C LEU A 121 -9.19 -8.58 -4.47
N ALA A 122 -9.74 -9.05 -3.36
CA ALA A 122 -9.74 -10.47 -3.01
C ALA A 122 -10.43 -11.38 -4.06
N LYS A 123 -11.36 -10.81 -4.84
CA LYS A 123 -12.10 -11.53 -5.89
C LYS A 123 -11.49 -11.36 -7.29
N THR A 124 -10.72 -10.31 -7.50
CA THR A 124 -10.19 -9.93 -8.82
C THR A 124 -8.67 -10.04 -8.92
N TYR A 125 -8.04 -10.56 -7.88
CA TYR A 125 -6.59 -10.75 -7.82
C TYR A 125 -6.08 -11.62 -8.98
N GLU A 126 -5.03 -11.14 -9.63
CA GLU A 126 -4.27 -11.90 -10.60
C GLU A 126 -2.78 -11.88 -10.22
N PRO A 127 -2.00 -12.92 -10.60
CA PRO A 127 -0.56 -12.93 -10.35
C PRO A 127 0.11 -11.66 -10.87
N GLY A 128 0.89 -11.00 -10.02
CA GLY A 128 1.51 -9.70 -10.31
C GLY A 128 0.77 -8.51 -9.69
N ASP A 129 -0.43 -8.70 -9.16
CA ASP A 129 -1.13 -7.66 -8.40
C ASP A 129 -0.56 -7.52 -6.99
N SER A 130 -0.51 -6.31 -6.51
CA SER A 130 -0.14 -5.95 -5.15
C SER A 130 -0.91 -4.72 -4.68
N ASP A 131 -1.11 -4.60 -3.37
CA ASP A 131 -1.76 -3.42 -2.79
C ASP A 131 -0.91 -2.87 -1.65
N PHE A 132 -0.82 -1.56 -1.53
CA PHE A 132 -0.05 -0.93 -0.47
C PHE A 132 -0.59 -1.22 0.93
N ALA A 133 -1.87 -1.56 1.08
CA ALA A 133 -2.38 -2.02 2.36
C ALA A 133 -1.63 -3.26 2.87
N TRP A 134 -1.24 -4.18 1.97
CA TRP A 134 -0.41 -5.34 2.30
C TRP A 134 1.05 -4.95 2.55
N THR A 135 1.63 -4.09 1.71
CA THR A 135 3.02 -3.65 1.83
C THR A 135 3.28 -2.95 3.17
N ARG A 136 2.31 -2.15 3.65
CA ARG A 136 2.38 -1.49 4.97
C ARG A 136 2.46 -2.47 6.14
N LEU A 137 2.17 -3.75 5.95
CA LEU A 137 2.28 -4.78 6.99
C LEU A 137 3.69 -5.34 7.14
N THR A 138 4.61 -5.06 6.24
CA THR A 138 5.92 -5.72 6.21
C THR A 138 6.66 -5.58 7.54
N LEU A 139 6.77 -4.38 8.07
CA LEU A 139 7.41 -4.14 9.37
C LEU A 139 6.61 -4.74 10.53
N TRP A 140 5.29 -4.64 10.52
CA TRP A 140 4.44 -5.26 11.55
C TRP A 140 4.63 -6.77 11.61
N ARG A 141 4.62 -7.43 10.46
CA ARG A 141 4.83 -8.87 10.37
C ARG A 141 6.22 -9.28 10.83
N ALA A 142 7.25 -8.53 10.43
CA ALA A 142 8.64 -8.77 10.86
C ALA A 142 8.79 -8.61 12.37
N GLN A 143 8.27 -7.55 12.97
CA GLN A 143 8.34 -7.30 14.41
C GLN A 143 7.59 -8.38 15.21
N LEU A 144 6.38 -8.73 14.79
CA LEU A 144 5.57 -9.77 15.44
C LEU A 144 6.26 -11.14 15.37
N ALA A 145 6.85 -11.48 14.22
CA ALA A 145 7.63 -12.71 14.08
C ALA A 145 8.86 -12.73 15.01
N ALA A 146 9.63 -11.63 15.02
CA ALA A 146 10.81 -11.50 15.87
C ALA A 146 10.49 -11.60 17.37
N ILE A 147 9.37 -11.07 17.81
CA ILE A 147 8.92 -11.15 19.20
C ILE A 147 8.54 -12.59 19.57
N LEU A 148 7.86 -13.30 18.69
CA LEU A 148 7.45 -14.67 18.92
C LEU A 148 8.62 -15.67 18.87
N ASP A 149 9.74 -15.26 18.28
CA ASP A 149 10.98 -16.05 18.24
C ASP A 149 11.88 -15.85 19.47
N GLN A 150 11.35 -15.25 20.54
CA GLN A 150 12.04 -15.03 21.80
C GLN A 150 11.40 -15.79 22.95
N PRO A 151 12.18 -16.26 23.94
CA PRO A 151 11.64 -16.89 25.15
C PRO A 151 10.76 -15.90 25.97
N PRO A 152 9.77 -16.42 26.72
CA PRO A 152 9.30 -17.80 26.70
C PRO A 152 8.50 -18.11 25.43
N PHE A 153 8.68 -19.30 24.85
CA PHE A 153 8.03 -19.76 23.61
C PHE A 153 6.59 -20.26 23.89
N ASP A 154 5.82 -19.48 24.58
CA ASP A 154 4.44 -19.82 24.92
C ASP A 154 3.50 -19.64 23.75
N ALA A 155 2.53 -20.54 23.68
CA ALA A 155 1.48 -20.43 22.67
C ALA A 155 0.65 -19.15 22.85
N VAL A 156 0.43 -18.45 21.76
CA VAL A 156 -0.56 -17.36 21.71
C VAL A 156 -1.95 -17.97 21.75
N VAL A 157 -2.78 -17.53 22.70
CA VAL A 157 -4.16 -18.04 22.90
C VAL A 157 -5.23 -17.08 22.41
N GLY A 158 -4.85 -15.84 22.11
CA GLY A 158 -5.73 -14.82 21.55
C GLY A 158 -4.93 -13.62 21.03
N VAL A 159 -5.54 -12.85 20.18
CA VAL A 159 -4.93 -11.63 19.61
C VAL A 159 -5.96 -10.50 19.59
N GLU A 160 -5.51 -9.28 19.92
CA GLU A 160 -6.26 -8.06 19.65
C GLU A 160 -5.49 -7.19 18.68
N VAL A 161 -6.15 -6.71 17.62
CA VAL A 161 -5.58 -5.76 16.66
C VAL A 161 -6.35 -4.47 16.74
N THR A 162 -5.65 -3.39 17.05
CA THR A 162 -6.21 -2.03 17.17
C THR A 162 -5.82 -1.20 15.96
N GLY A 163 -6.78 -0.55 15.33
CA GLY A 163 -6.52 0.33 14.20
C GLY A 163 -7.69 1.23 13.83
N ALA A 164 -7.43 2.14 12.89
CA ALA A 164 -8.43 3.07 12.42
C ALA A 164 -9.59 2.35 11.71
N VAL A 165 -10.79 2.89 11.85
CA VAL A 165 -12.02 2.31 11.31
C VAL A 165 -12.00 2.14 9.79
N ASP A 166 -11.22 2.96 9.08
CA ASP A 166 -11.07 3.00 7.62
C ASP A 166 -9.75 2.37 7.12
N SER A 167 -9.08 1.57 7.95
CA SER A 167 -7.77 1.00 7.62
C SER A 167 -7.86 -0.41 7.04
N PRO A 168 -7.69 -0.61 5.73
CA PRO A 168 -7.62 -1.94 5.13
C PRO A 168 -6.40 -2.74 5.60
N SER A 169 -5.31 -2.08 5.97
CA SER A 169 -4.13 -2.73 6.55
C SER A 169 -4.45 -3.40 7.90
N THR A 170 -5.35 -2.81 8.71
CA THR A 170 -5.77 -3.41 9.98
C THR A 170 -6.50 -4.73 9.74
N ASP A 171 -7.39 -4.78 8.75
CA ASP A 171 -8.11 -6.01 8.38
C ASP A 171 -7.16 -7.10 7.89
N LEU A 172 -6.23 -6.73 7.02
CA LEU A 172 -5.23 -7.67 6.48
C LEU A 172 -4.31 -8.21 7.58
N LEU A 173 -3.90 -7.37 8.55
CA LEU A 173 -3.08 -7.82 9.67
C LEU A 173 -3.85 -8.80 10.56
N ALA A 174 -5.11 -8.50 10.88
CA ALA A 174 -5.96 -9.39 11.66
C ALA A 174 -6.14 -10.74 10.96
N ALA A 175 -6.49 -10.74 9.69
CA ALA A 175 -6.64 -11.96 8.90
C ALA A 175 -5.33 -12.76 8.79
N TRP A 176 -4.18 -12.08 8.62
CA TRP A 176 -2.88 -12.75 8.58
C TRP A 176 -2.52 -13.40 9.92
N LEU A 177 -2.78 -12.73 11.05
CA LEU A 177 -2.53 -13.28 12.37
C LEU A 177 -3.44 -14.47 12.66
N GLU A 178 -4.73 -14.38 12.33
CA GLU A 178 -5.68 -15.47 12.48
C GLU A 178 -5.25 -16.71 11.69
N LEU A 179 -4.85 -16.52 10.44
CA LEU A 179 -4.34 -17.59 9.57
C LEU A 179 -3.06 -18.25 10.11
N LYS A 180 -2.10 -17.44 10.59
CA LYS A 180 -0.77 -17.92 11.00
C LYS A 180 -0.77 -18.54 12.40
N LEU A 181 -1.48 -17.92 13.35
CA LEU A 181 -1.52 -18.38 14.74
C LEU A 181 -2.66 -19.36 15.02
N LYS A 182 -3.66 -19.44 14.11
CA LYS A 182 -4.86 -20.29 14.26
C LYS A 182 -5.64 -19.97 15.54
N VAL A 183 -5.69 -18.71 15.92
CA VAL A 183 -6.44 -18.18 17.06
C VAL A 183 -7.42 -17.11 16.59
N LYS A 184 -8.50 -16.91 17.35
CA LYS A 184 -9.43 -15.82 17.06
C LYS A 184 -8.76 -14.47 17.29
N VAL A 185 -8.96 -13.56 16.35
CA VAL A 185 -8.46 -12.18 16.42
C VAL A 185 -9.62 -11.24 16.69
N LYS A 186 -9.52 -10.48 17.78
CA LYS A 186 -10.45 -9.41 18.11
C LYS A 186 -9.96 -8.10 17.50
N MET A 187 -10.76 -7.48 16.65
CA MET A 187 -10.46 -6.17 16.10
C MET A 187 -11.07 -5.07 16.98
N ILE A 188 -10.22 -4.09 17.34
CA ILE A 188 -10.61 -2.88 18.08
C ILE A 188 -10.50 -1.70 17.12
N ARG A 189 -11.65 -1.18 16.71
CA ARG A 189 -11.73 -0.07 15.76
C ARG A 189 -11.72 1.26 16.49
N THR A 190 -10.81 2.15 16.09
CA THR A 190 -10.73 3.50 16.64
C THR A 190 -11.18 4.51 15.60
N ALA A 191 -11.81 5.59 16.06
CA ALA A 191 -12.16 6.69 15.20
C ALA A 191 -10.93 7.22 14.45
N ARG A 192 -11.14 7.78 13.26
CA ARG A 192 -10.09 8.41 12.46
C ARG A 192 -9.48 9.55 13.26
N GLY A 193 -8.25 9.39 13.73
CA GLY A 193 -7.54 10.40 14.51
C GLY A 193 -6.45 11.07 13.69
N LYS A 194 -6.14 12.34 14.05
CA LYS A 194 -5.07 13.11 13.37
C LYS A 194 -3.66 12.57 13.66
N ALA A 195 -3.47 11.89 14.79
CA ALA A 195 -2.14 11.50 15.24
C ALA A 195 -1.63 10.21 14.60
N VAL A 196 -2.48 9.20 14.48
CA VAL A 196 -2.08 7.89 13.90
C VAL A 196 -3.20 7.35 13.02
N SER A 197 -2.93 7.23 11.73
CA SER A 197 -3.76 6.51 10.78
C SER A 197 -3.32 5.04 10.67
N GLY A 198 -4.21 4.15 10.24
CA GLY A 198 -3.89 2.75 10.02
C GLY A 198 -3.83 1.92 11.31
N ILE A 199 -2.88 0.99 11.40
CA ILE A 199 -2.69 0.11 12.54
C ILE A 199 -2.10 0.89 13.71
N ARG A 200 -2.70 0.75 14.89
CA ARG A 200 -2.26 1.37 16.14
C ARG A 200 -1.53 0.42 17.07
N GLY A 201 -1.97 -0.83 17.13
CA GLY A 201 -1.35 -1.78 18.03
C GLY A 201 -1.79 -3.21 17.79
N VAL A 202 -0.99 -4.13 18.32
CA VAL A 202 -1.28 -5.55 18.38
C VAL A 202 -0.97 -6.04 19.78
N LYS A 203 -1.91 -6.76 20.39
CA LYS A 203 -1.72 -7.42 21.67
C LYS A 203 -1.81 -8.94 21.46
N LEU A 204 -0.75 -9.63 21.82
CA LEU A 204 -0.64 -11.08 21.81
C LEU A 204 -0.92 -11.58 23.23
N ILE A 205 -1.97 -12.38 23.40
CA ILE A 205 -2.41 -12.92 24.70
C ILE A 205 -1.77 -14.29 24.89
N ARG A 206 -1.02 -14.46 25.98
CA ARG A 206 -0.31 -15.70 26.34
C ARG A 206 -0.48 -16.01 27.82
N LYS A 207 -0.24 -17.27 28.21
CA LYS A 207 -0.31 -17.68 29.62
C LYS A 207 0.79 -17.06 30.51
N SER A 208 1.98 -16.85 29.95
CA SER A 208 3.13 -16.26 30.65
C SER A 208 3.11 -14.73 30.72
N GLY A 209 2.11 -14.10 30.14
CA GLY A 209 1.97 -12.65 30.06
C GLY A 209 1.77 -12.18 28.63
N ASP A 210 1.00 -11.11 28.51
CA ASP A 210 0.69 -10.51 27.22
C ASP A 210 1.88 -9.74 26.66
N ILE A 211 1.97 -9.64 25.35
CA ILE A 211 2.89 -8.75 24.66
C ILE A 211 2.09 -7.75 23.86
N GLU A 212 2.41 -6.49 23.98
CA GLU A 212 1.76 -5.43 23.22
C GLU A 212 2.77 -4.61 22.44
N ILE A 213 2.47 -4.38 21.15
CA ILE A 213 3.17 -3.43 20.30
C ILE A 213 2.23 -2.29 20.04
N VAL A 214 2.63 -1.07 20.40
CA VAL A 214 1.81 0.14 20.23
C VAL A 214 2.56 1.17 19.41
N ARG A 215 1.87 1.74 18.42
CA ARG A 215 2.36 2.84 17.61
C ARG A 215 1.65 4.14 18.03
N ASN A 216 2.32 4.94 18.86
CA ASN A 216 1.80 6.20 19.36
C ASN A 216 2.10 7.39 18.44
N VAL A 217 3.17 7.28 17.66
CA VAL A 217 3.57 8.27 16.64
C VAL A 217 3.75 7.55 15.28
N PRO A 218 3.63 8.25 14.15
CA PRO A 218 3.59 7.62 12.83
C PRO A 218 4.73 6.65 12.54
N ASP A 219 5.95 6.97 12.95
CA ASP A 219 7.15 6.25 12.55
C ASP A 219 7.78 5.42 13.68
N VAL A 220 7.16 5.37 14.86
CA VAL A 220 7.70 4.66 16.03
C VAL A 220 6.67 3.70 16.59
N ALA A 221 7.02 2.40 16.63
CA ALA A 221 6.30 1.40 17.39
C ALA A 221 7.07 1.06 18.68
N THR A 222 6.38 1.08 19.81
CA THR A 222 6.94 0.74 21.12
C THR A 222 6.49 -0.65 21.51
N LEU A 223 7.43 -1.52 21.85
CA LEU A 223 7.18 -2.81 22.46
C LEU A 223 6.96 -2.63 23.96
N ILE A 224 5.81 -3.07 24.46
CA ILE A 224 5.47 -3.07 25.88
C ILE A 224 5.37 -4.52 26.33
N PRO A 225 6.40 -5.09 26.96
CA PRO A 225 6.24 -6.37 27.64
C PRO A 225 5.35 -6.14 28.86
N VAL A 226 4.23 -6.82 28.94
CA VAL A 226 3.46 -6.88 30.19
C VAL A 226 4.16 -7.92 31.06
N SER A 227 5.19 -7.50 31.77
CA SER A 227 5.92 -8.36 32.69
C SER A 227 5.09 -8.59 33.94
N TYR A 228 5.02 -9.84 34.36
CA TYR A 228 4.64 -10.19 35.71
C TYR A 228 5.68 -9.65 36.70
N THR A 229 5.40 -8.52 37.31
CA THR A 229 6.05 -8.18 38.56
C THR A 229 5.23 -8.72 39.71
N HIS A 230 5.42 -9.97 40.06
CA HIS A 230 5.23 -10.51 41.40
C HIS A 230 6.15 -11.71 41.56
N LEU A 231 7.42 -11.44 41.70
CA LEU A 231 8.28 -12.25 42.56
C LEU A 231 8.08 -11.68 43.97
N THR A 232 7.16 -12.29 44.70
CA THR A 232 7.21 -12.22 46.16
C THR A 232 8.32 -13.19 46.59
N LEU A 233 9.38 -12.64 47.14
CA LEU A 233 10.39 -13.40 47.89
C LEU A 233 9.78 -13.91 49.21
#